data_3e716013ad1f5a664a11a2523b106c47
#
_entry.id   3e716013ad1f5a664a11a2523b106c47
#
_cell.length_a   1.000
_cell.length_b   1.000
_cell.length_c   1.000
_cell.angle_alpha   90.00
_cell.angle_beta   90.00
_cell.angle_gamma   90.00
#
_symmetry.space_group_name_H-M   'P 1'
#
loop_
_entity.id
_entity.type
_entity.pdbx_description
1 polymer ?
#
loop_
_entity_poly.entity_id
_entity_poly.type
_entity_poly.pdbx_seq_one_letter_code
_entity_poly.pdbx_strand_id
1 'polypeptide(L)'
;MFCLLNMNNIRXRIPHYRNLPKGWAVCRLEDIVEYEQPTAYIVSSTDYDDSYPTPVLTAGKSFLIGHTNDDEGIFSNLPCIIFDDFTTDSKLVNFPFKVKSSAMKILKVHKNLNIEYVASFMSITRLIGDTHKRYWISEYSKLEIPLPPYKEQVRIMNQIKLLFERLDSITERL
;
A
#
# COMPACT_ATOMS: atom_id res chain seq x y z
N MET A 1 5.23 -1.14 20.34
CA MET A 1 5.54 -2.07 21.44
C MET A 1 4.76 -3.39 21.33
N PHE A 2 3.77 -3.50 20.48
CA PHE A 2 2.99 -4.74 20.32
C PHE A 2 3.65 -5.81 19.45
N CYS A 3 4.47 -5.42 18.49
CA CYS A 3 5.10 -6.39 17.57
C CYS A 3 6.28 -7.16 18.18
N LEU A 4 6.81 -6.69 19.32
CA LEU A 4 8.01 -7.30 19.95
C LEU A 4 7.69 -8.44 20.93
N LEU A 5 6.41 -8.65 21.28
CA LEU A 5 6.07 -9.54 22.40
C LEU A 5 5.82 -11.01 22.01
N ASN A 6 5.88 -11.35 20.71
CA ASN A 6 5.55 -12.72 20.30
C ASN A 6 6.61 -13.36 19.39
N MET A 7 7.87 -13.01 19.59
CA MET A 7 8.98 -13.49 18.75
C MET A 7 9.26 -15.00 18.84
N ASN A 8 8.73 -15.68 19.86
CA ASN A 8 9.06 -17.09 20.08
C ASN A 8 8.15 -18.09 19.34
N ASN A 9 7.00 -17.64 18.82
CA ASN A 9 6.01 -18.56 18.26
C ASN A 9 5.81 -18.48 16.73
N ILE A 10 6.47 -17.54 16.05
CA ILE A 10 6.18 -17.25 14.65
C ILE A 10 7.22 -17.87 13.69
N ARG A 11 8.32 -18.34 14.23
CA ARG A 11 9.47 -18.87 13.45
C ARG A 11 9.19 -20.06 12.51
N UNK A 12 8.12 -20.44 12.55
CA UNK A 12 7.90 -21.64 11.91
C UNK A 12 7.07 -21.74 10.71
N ARG A 13 6.58 -20.71 10.49
CA ARG A 13 5.55 -20.92 9.45
C ARG A 13 5.94 -20.53 8.03
N ILE A 14 6.97 -19.78 7.82
CA ILE A 14 7.41 -19.38 6.47
C ILE A 14 8.91 -19.66 6.29
N PRO A 15 9.27 -20.57 5.38
CA PRO A 15 10.68 -20.91 5.14
C PRO A 15 11.55 -19.72 4.74
N HIS A 16 10.96 -18.72 4.08
CA HIS A 16 11.67 -17.56 3.55
C HIS A 16 12.22 -16.62 4.63
N TYR A 17 11.64 -16.63 5.85
CA TYR A 17 12.03 -15.70 6.92
C TYR A 17 12.76 -16.36 8.08
N ARG A 18 13.31 -17.55 7.87
CA ARG A 18 14.00 -18.29 8.94
C ARG A 18 15.30 -17.62 9.40
N ASN A 19 15.97 -16.89 8.52
CA ASN A 19 17.29 -16.31 8.77
C ASN A 19 17.29 -14.81 8.60
N LEU A 20 16.40 -14.11 9.30
CA LEU A 20 16.40 -12.64 9.28
C LEU A 20 17.62 -12.08 10.00
N PRO A 21 18.13 -10.93 9.55
CA PRO A 21 19.21 -10.25 10.27
C PRO A 21 18.83 -9.90 11.70
N LYS A 22 19.83 -9.77 12.55
CA LYS A 22 19.62 -9.38 13.95
C LYS A 22 18.87 -8.05 14.03
N GLY A 23 17.83 -8.02 14.85
CA GLY A 23 17.01 -6.83 15.05
C GLY A 23 15.81 -6.71 14.14
N TRP A 24 15.70 -7.60 13.13
CA TRP A 24 14.50 -7.69 12.30
C TRP A 24 13.43 -8.51 13.00
N ALA A 25 12.16 -8.18 12.73
CA ALA A 25 11.00 -8.92 13.20
C ALA A 25 10.16 -9.37 12.03
N VAL A 26 9.19 -10.25 12.28
CA VAL A 26 8.12 -10.57 11.32
C VAL A 26 6.79 -10.26 12.00
N CYS A 27 5.90 -9.61 11.29
CA CYS A 27 4.53 -9.35 11.77
C CYS A 27 3.56 -9.46 10.59
N ARG A 28 2.27 -9.52 10.88
CA ARG A 28 1.26 -9.49 9.83
C ARG A 28 0.97 -8.05 9.43
N LEU A 29 0.52 -7.87 8.19
CA LEU A 29 0.11 -6.54 7.74
C LEU A 29 -0.99 -5.96 8.63
N GLU A 30 -1.94 -6.79 9.08
CA GLU A 30 -3.02 -6.34 9.97
C GLU A 30 -2.56 -5.85 11.34
N ASP A 31 -1.33 -6.18 11.76
CA ASP A 31 -0.74 -5.69 13.00
C ASP A 31 -0.16 -4.27 12.86
N ILE A 32 0.09 -3.82 11.63
CA ILE A 32 0.82 -2.58 11.35
C ILE A 32 0.07 -1.64 10.41
N VAL A 33 -1.06 -2.10 9.84
CA VAL A 33 -1.84 -1.33 8.87
C VAL A 33 -3.30 -1.36 9.29
N GLU A 34 -3.88 -0.18 9.46
CA GLU A 34 -5.32 -0.01 9.63
C GLU A 34 -5.95 0.27 8.27
N TYR A 35 -7.12 -0.32 7.98
CA TYR A 35 -7.81 0.01 6.76
C TYR A 35 -9.08 0.82 7.05
N GLU A 36 -9.35 1.77 6.17
CA GLU A 36 -10.55 2.59 6.20
C GLU A 36 -11.40 2.26 4.97
N GLN A 37 -12.69 2.02 5.18
CA GLN A 37 -13.64 1.86 4.07
C GLN A 37 -13.81 3.22 3.37
N PRO A 38 -13.75 3.25 2.05
CA PRO A 38 -13.76 4.51 1.33
C PRO A 38 -15.16 5.09 1.09
N THR A 39 -16.19 4.60 1.77
CA THR A 39 -17.59 4.95 1.49
C THR A 39 -17.83 6.46 1.46
N ALA A 40 -17.20 7.19 2.38
CA ALA A 40 -17.34 8.66 2.47
C ALA A 40 -16.64 9.41 1.32
N TYR A 41 -15.81 8.72 0.57
CA TYR A 41 -14.95 9.32 -0.47
C TYR A 41 -15.31 8.85 -1.88
N ILE A 42 -16.41 8.09 -2.02
CA ILE A 42 -16.89 7.63 -3.34
C ILE A 42 -17.50 8.80 -4.08
N VAL A 43 -17.14 8.94 -5.37
CA VAL A 43 -17.70 9.99 -6.21
C VAL A 43 -19.23 9.86 -6.33
N SER A 44 -19.91 11.00 -6.40
CA SER A 44 -21.36 11.06 -6.57
C SER A 44 -21.78 10.88 -8.05
N SER A 45 -20.85 11.13 -8.99
CA SER A 45 -21.10 11.06 -10.44
C SER A 45 -19.90 10.41 -11.14
N THR A 46 -20.14 9.86 -12.31
CA THR A 46 -19.09 9.35 -13.21
C THR A 46 -18.74 10.36 -14.31
N ASP A 47 -19.13 11.60 -14.13
CA ASP A 47 -18.81 12.71 -15.05
C ASP A 47 -17.37 13.16 -14.77
N TYR A 48 -16.43 12.61 -15.49
CA TYR A 48 -15.00 12.89 -15.34
C TYR A 48 -14.50 13.80 -16.45
N ASP A 49 -13.67 14.79 -16.08
CA ASP A 49 -13.04 15.70 -17.04
C ASP A 49 -11.64 16.07 -16.53
N ASP A 50 -10.68 16.11 -17.43
CA ASP A 50 -9.28 16.40 -17.07
C ASP A 50 -9.07 17.82 -16.53
N SER A 51 -10.00 18.74 -16.76
CA SER A 51 -9.95 20.09 -16.21
C SER A 51 -10.41 20.18 -14.75
N TYR A 52 -11.04 19.13 -14.23
CA TYR A 52 -11.52 19.13 -12.84
C TYR A 52 -10.38 18.93 -11.84
N PRO A 53 -10.51 19.49 -10.63
CA PRO A 53 -9.36 19.53 -9.70
C PRO A 53 -9.07 18.24 -8.96
N THR A 54 -10.05 17.35 -8.74
CA THR A 54 -9.91 16.24 -7.79
C THR A 54 -9.72 14.92 -8.52
N PRO A 55 -8.54 14.26 -8.36
CA PRO A 55 -8.31 12.94 -8.95
C PRO A 55 -9.25 11.89 -8.38
N VAL A 56 -9.70 10.97 -9.23
CA VAL A 56 -10.55 9.84 -8.85
C VAL A 56 -9.78 8.53 -9.08
N LEU A 57 -9.57 7.80 -8.00
CA LEU A 57 -8.82 6.56 -8.03
C LEU A 57 -9.76 5.35 -8.21
N THR A 58 -9.28 4.35 -8.94
CA THR A 58 -10.06 3.15 -9.26
C THR A 58 -9.18 1.91 -9.19
N ALA A 59 -9.84 0.76 -9.11
CA ALA A 59 -9.19 -0.54 -9.28
C ALA A 59 -8.67 -0.67 -10.72
N GLY A 60 -7.53 -1.32 -10.89
CA GLY A 60 -6.94 -1.57 -12.20
C GLY A 60 -5.58 -0.92 -12.39
N LYS A 61 -5.01 -1.15 -13.56
CA LYS A 61 -3.59 -0.83 -13.84
C LYS A 61 -3.24 0.66 -13.67
N SER A 62 -4.12 1.57 -14.06
CA SER A 62 -3.82 2.99 -14.01
C SER A 62 -3.99 3.61 -12.62
N PHE A 63 -4.84 3.04 -11.78
CA PHE A 63 -5.30 3.61 -10.50
C PHE A 63 -5.99 4.97 -10.62
N LEU A 64 -5.83 5.70 -11.70
CA LEU A 64 -6.49 6.98 -11.96
C LEU A 64 -7.47 6.78 -13.11
N ILE A 65 -8.75 7.10 -12.87
CA ILE A 65 -9.78 6.99 -13.92
C ILE A 65 -10.11 8.35 -14.54
N GLY A 66 -9.80 9.44 -13.86
CA GLY A 66 -10.07 10.80 -14.30
C GLY A 66 -10.12 11.75 -13.13
N HIS A 67 -10.70 12.92 -13.35
CA HIS A 67 -10.86 13.93 -12.30
C HIS A 67 -12.34 14.30 -12.18
N THR A 68 -12.74 14.78 -10.99
CA THR A 68 -14.12 15.18 -10.70
C THR A 68 -14.17 16.59 -10.14
N ASN A 69 -15.28 17.23 -10.35
CA ASN A 69 -15.62 18.51 -9.73
C ASN A 69 -16.41 18.34 -8.41
N ASP A 70 -16.58 17.12 -7.97
CA ASP A 70 -17.21 16.78 -6.69
C ASP A 70 -16.27 17.18 -5.55
N ASP A 71 -16.63 18.21 -4.79
CA ASP A 71 -15.77 18.82 -3.76
C ASP A 71 -16.06 18.30 -2.35
N GLU A 72 -17.09 17.47 -2.17
CA GLU A 72 -17.40 16.85 -0.89
C GLU A 72 -16.70 15.49 -0.76
N GLY A 73 -16.36 15.10 0.46
CA GLY A 73 -15.79 13.78 0.73
C GLY A 73 -14.48 13.53 -0.01
N ILE A 74 -13.56 14.48 0.02
CA ILE A 74 -12.20 14.31 -0.52
C ILE A 74 -11.31 13.74 0.58
N PHE A 75 -10.63 12.63 0.32
CA PHE A 75 -9.67 12.06 1.27
C PHE A 75 -8.39 12.90 1.28
N SER A 76 -7.98 13.37 2.46
CA SER A 76 -6.80 14.24 2.60
C SER A 76 -5.86 13.83 3.75
N ASN A 77 -6.11 12.71 4.44
CA ASN A 77 -5.23 12.24 5.51
C ASN A 77 -4.05 11.45 4.93
N LEU A 78 -3.07 12.18 4.45
CA LEU A 78 -1.96 11.68 3.62
C LEU A 78 -0.62 11.67 4.37
N PRO A 79 0.34 10.85 3.95
CA PRO A 79 0.25 9.86 2.88
C PRO A 79 -0.54 8.61 3.30
N CYS A 80 -1.09 7.89 2.32
CA CYS A 80 -1.77 6.63 2.56
C CYS A 80 -1.43 5.63 1.45
N ILE A 81 -1.78 4.35 1.66
CA ILE A 81 -1.68 3.34 0.60
C ILE A 81 -3.11 3.02 0.14
N ILE A 82 -3.34 3.07 -1.17
CA ILE A 82 -4.57 2.60 -1.78
C ILE A 82 -4.35 1.14 -2.20
N PHE A 83 -5.32 0.30 -1.89
CA PHE A 83 -5.27 -1.14 -2.17
C PHE A 83 -6.53 -1.55 -2.93
N ASP A 84 -6.34 -2.24 -4.05
CA ASP A 84 -7.44 -2.82 -4.82
C ASP A 84 -7.77 -4.20 -4.25
N ASP A 85 -8.98 -4.33 -3.73
CA ASP A 85 -9.44 -5.52 -3.02
C ASP A 85 -9.67 -6.74 -3.94
N PHE A 86 -9.62 -6.56 -5.28
CA PHE A 86 -9.77 -7.65 -6.25
C PHE A 86 -8.44 -8.10 -6.86
N THR A 87 -7.58 -7.15 -7.24
CA THR A 87 -6.31 -7.48 -7.92
C THR A 87 -5.15 -7.58 -6.95
N THR A 88 -5.33 -7.13 -5.73
CA THR A 88 -4.31 -6.94 -4.70
C THR A 88 -3.20 -5.97 -5.09
N ASP A 89 -3.45 -5.15 -6.11
CA ASP A 89 -2.56 -4.03 -6.44
C ASP A 89 -2.60 -2.97 -5.37
N SER A 90 -1.48 -2.32 -5.12
CA SER A 90 -1.40 -1.25 -4.14
C SER A 90 -0.52 -0.11 -4.64
N LYS A 91 -0.79 1.10 -4.15
CA LYS A 91 -0.04 2.29 -4.55
C LYS A 91 0.02 3.28 -3.39
N LEU A 92 1.19 3.84 -3.15
CA LEU A 92 1.37 4.95 -2.22
C LEU A 92 0.82 6.23 -2.85
N VAL A 93 -0.02 6.96 -2.10
CA VAL A 93 -0.67 8.19 -2.57
C VAL A 93 -0.34 9.31 -1.60
N ASN A 94 0.07 10.46 -2.14
CA ASN A 94 0.45 11.65 -1.38
C ASN A 94 -0.29 12.92 -1.83
N PHE A 95 -1.42 12.77 -2.52
CA PHE A 95 -2.27 13.87 -2.97
C PHE A 95 -3.72 13.58 -2.60
N PRO A 96 -4.55 14.61 -2.38
CA PRO A 96 -5.97 14.41 -2.09
C PRO A 96 -6.71 13.75 -3.25
N PHE A 97 -7.71 12.92 -2.95
CA PHE A 97 -8.39 12.13 -3.97
C PHE A 97 -9.80 11.72 -3.54
N LYS A 98 -10.58 11.28 -4.52
CA LYS A 98 -11.81 10.52 -4.32
C LYS A 98 -11.63 9.13 -4.93
N VAL A 99 -12.56 8.22 -4.69
CA VAL A 99 -12.49 6.86 -5.25
C VAL A 99 -13.76 6.55 -6.03
N LYS A 100 -13.61 5.67 -7.03
CA LYS A 100 -14.73 5.22 -7.85
C LYS A 100 -15.70 4.33 -7.09
N SER A 101 -15.19 3.47 -6.20
CA SER A 101 -16.02 2.44 -5.57
C SER A 101 -15.42 1.88 -4.28
N SER A 102 -16.20 1.07 -3.59
CA SER A 102 -15.80 0.37 -2.36
C SER A 102 -14.78 -0.76 -2.59
N ALA A 103 -14.41 -1.04 -3.83
CA ALA A 103 -13.33 -1.99 -4.13
C ALA A 103 -11.96 -1.47 -3.68
N MET A 104 -11.83 -0.14 -3.61
CA MET A 104 -10.59 0.48 -3.10
C MET A 104 -10.61 0.49 -1.58
N LYS A 105 -9.50 0.12 -0.95
CA LYS A 105 -9.30 0.26 0.50
C LYS A 105 -8.26 1.34 0.74
N ILE A 106 -8.48 2.18 1.73
CA ILE A 106 -7.52 3.20 2.16
C ILE A 106 -6.78 2.63 3.37
N LEU A 107 -5.47 2.53 3.26
CA LEU A 107 -4.64 1.88 4.28
C LEU A 107 -3.72 2.91 4.93
N LYS A 108 -3.75 2.93 6.25
CA LYS A 108 -2.90 3.80 7.09
C LYS A 108 -1.87 2.93 7.80
N VAL A 109 -0.62 3.23 7.60
CA VAL A 109 0.48 2.52 8.25
C VAL A 109 0.75 3.15 9.62
N HIS A 110 1.02 2.32 10.62
CA HIS A 110 1.32 2.78 11.97
C HIS A 110 2.48 3.80 11.95
N LYS A 111 2.31 4.91 12.69
CA LYS A 111 3.22 6.08 12.65
C LYS A 111 4.69 5.80 12.96
N ASN A 112 4.99 4.69 13.63
CA ASN A 112 6.36 4.31 13.97
C ASN A 112 7.07 3.52 12.86
N LEU A 113 6.42 3.37 11.71
CA LEU A 113 6.95 2.64 10.56
C LEU A 113 7.08 3.56 9.34
N ASN A 114 7.98 3.20 8.46
CA ASN A 114 8.15 3.92 7.20
C ASN A 114 7.09 3.43 6.20
N ILE A 115 6.16 4.32 5.82
CA ILE A 115 5.06 3.96 4.91
C ILE A 115 5.58 3.55 3.52
N GLU A 116 6.68 4.15 3.05
CA GLU A 116 7.26 3.77 1.75
C GLU A 116 7.77 2.33 1.77
N TYR A 117 8.35 1.89 2.90
CA TYR A 117 8.81 0.50 3.07
C TYR A 117 7.63 -0.47 2.98
N VAL A 118 6.54 -0.19 3.69
CA VAL A 118 5.34 -1.04 3.67
C VAL A 118 4.71 -1.03 2.26
N ALA A 119 4.60 0.14 1.64
CA ALA A 119 4.07 0.28 0.29
C ALA A 119 4.93 -0.48 -0.74
N SER A 120 6.26 -0.42 -0.59
CA SER A 120 7.18 -1.14 -1.48
C SER A 120 7.00 -2.65 -1.34
N PHE A 121 6.89 -3.16 -0.11
CA PHE A 121 6.59 -4.58 0.12
C PHE A 121 5.28 -4.98 -0.56
N MET A 122 4.22 -4.18 -0.35
CA MET A 122 2.90 -4.49 -0.91
C MET A 122 2.90 -4.43 -2.44
N SER A 123 3.66 -3.51 -3.04
CA SER A 123 3.68 -3.35 -4.51
C SER A 123 4.25 -4.57 -5.24
N ILE A 124 5.10 -5.36 -4.57
CA ILE A 124 5.71 -6.58 -5.14
C ILE A 124 5.03 -7.85 -4.64
N THR A 125 4.07 -7.73 -3.72
CA THR A 125 3.41 -8.89 -3.10
C THR A 125 1.97 -8.95 -3.61
N ARG A 126 1.72 -9.85 -4.56
CA ARG A 126 0.40 -10.00 -5.16
C ARG A 126 -0.12 -11.41 -4.93
N LEU A 127 -1.40 -11.50 -4.61
CA LEU A 127 -2.11 -12.79 -4.59
C LEU A 127 -2.76 -12.99 -5.96
N ILE A 128 -2.44 -14.11 -6.58
CA ILE A 128 -3.04 -14.49 -7.88
C ILE A 128 -4.17 -15.47 -7.57
N GLY A 129 -5.36 -15.14 -8.00
CA GLY A 129 -6.51 -15.98 -7.69
C GLY A 129 -7.79 -15.55 -8.41
N ASP A 130 -8.89 -15.83 -7.79
CA ASP A 130 -10.22 -15.65 -8.33
C ASP A 130 -10.58 -14.16 -8.45
N THR A 131 -11.01 -13.74 -9.63
CA THR A 131 -11.32 -12.32 -9.93
C THR A 131 -12.53 -11.77 -9.16
N HIS A 132 -13.33 -12.62 -8.54
CA HIS A 132 -14.52 -12.20 -7.80
C HIS A 132 -14.34 -12.17 -6.28
N LYS A 133 -13.14 -12.49 -5.80
CA LYS A 133 -12.85 -12.55 -4.37
C LYS A 133 -12.32 -11.19 -3.87
N ARG A 134 -12.72 -10.81 -2.67
CA ARG A 134 -12.16 -9.68 -1.95
C ARG A 134 -11.06 -10.19 -1.02
N TYR A 135 -9.87 -9.68 -1.19
CA TYR A 135 -8.65 -10.27 -0.61
C TYR A 135 -8.21 -9.66 0.72
N TRP A 136 -8.52 -8.38 0.98
CA TRP A 136 -7.92 -7.70 2.14
C TRP A 136 -8.21 -8.45 3.45
N ILE A 137 -9.49 -8.57 3.81
CA ILE A 137 -9.89 -9.17 5.09
C ILE A 137 -9.60 -10.69 5.11
N SER A 138 -9.83 -11.36 3.99
CA SER A 138 -9.76 -12.82 3.97
C SER A 138 -8.33 -13.36 4.03
N GLU A 139 -7.39 -12.70 3.34
CA GLU A 139 -6.04 -13.24 3.15
C GLU A 139 -4.93 -12.20 3.22
N TYR A 140 -5.06 -11.08 2.52
CA TYR A 140 -3.94 -10.17 2.27
C TYR A 140 -3.44 -9.52 3.57
N SER A 141 -4.34 -9.09 4.43
CA SER A 141 -3.96 -8.48 5.72
C SER A 141 -3.17 -9.43 6.62
N LYS A 142 -3.31 -10.74 6.39
CA LYS A 142 -2.64 -11.78 7.19
C LYS A 142 -1.25 -12.14 6.66
N LEU A 143 -0.83 -11.58 5.52
CA LEU A 143 0.50 -11.80 4.99
C LEU A 143 1.56 -11.27 5.95
N GLU A 144 2.63 -12.04 6.08
CA GLU A 144 3.75 -11.68 6.94
C GLU A 144 4.72 -10.77 6.18
N ILE A 145 5.14 -9.70 6.84
CA ILE A 145 6.13 -8.77 6.33
C ILE A 145 7.38 -8.81 7.21
N PRO A 146 8.58 -8.96 6.64
CA PRO A 146 9.82 -8.82 7.41
C PRO A 146 10.02 -7.33 7.72
N LEU A 147 10.24 -7.02 8.99
CA LEU A 147 10.22 -5.64 9.48
C LEU A 147 11.56 -5.28 10.12
N PRO A 148 12.43 -4.56 9.40
CA PRO A 148 13.66 -4.02 9.98
C PRO A 148 13.39 -2.93 11.01
N PRO A 149 14.37 -2.57 11.84
CA PRO A 149 14.28 -1.34 12.63
C PRO A 149 14.05 -0.11 11.73
N TYR A 150 13.37 0.93 12.23
CA TYR A 150 12.94 2.08 11.43
C TYR A 150 14.07 2.70 10.59
N LYS A 151 15.24 2.91 11.21
CA LYS A 151 16.40 3.49 10.49
C LYS A 151 16.83 2.63 9.30
N GLU A 152 16.70 1.31 9.44
CA GLU A 152 17.02 0.37 8.37
C GLU A 152 15.94 0.41 7.27
N GLN A 153 14.64 0.56 7.63
CA GLN A 153 13.59 0.77 6.63
C GLN A 153 13.90 1.99 5.75
N VAL A 154 14.26 3.11 6.38
CA VAL A 154 14.63 4.34 5.66
C VAL A 154 15.86 4.11 4.76
N ARG A 155 16.89 3.43 5.30
CA ARG A 155 18.11 3.13 4.51
C ARG A 155 17.80 2.29 3.28
N ILE A 156 16.95 1.27 3.44
CA ILE A 156 16.52 0.39 2.34
C ILE A 156 15.79 1.23 1.26
N MET A 157 14.84 2.07 1.67
CA MET A 157 14.08 2.87 0.71
C MET A 157 14.96 3.85 -0.04
N ASN A 158 15.92 4.48 0.64
CA ASN A 158 16.87 5.38 -0.01
C ASN A 158 17.73 4.63 -1.05
N GLN A 159 18.18 3.40 -0.73
CA GLN A 159 18.95 2.60 -1.69
C GLN A 159 18.10 2.18 -2.90
N ILE A 160 16.84 1.81 -2.68
CA ILE A 160 15.92 1.46 -3.75
C ILE A 160 15.72 2.67 -4.69
N LYS A 161 15.49 3.85 -4.13
CA LYS A 161 15.33 5.10 -4.93
C LYS A 161 16.57 5.36 -5.79
N LEU A 162 17.76 5.29 -5.19
CA LEU A 162 19.03 5.49 -5.91
C LEU A 162 19.21 4.47 -7.05
N LEU A 163 18.81 3.22 -6.82
CA LEU A 163 18.91 2.19 -7.87
C LEU A 163 17.97 2.52 -9.05
N PHE A 164 16.74 2.94 -8.78
CA PHE A 164 15.80 3.32 -9.84
C PHE A 164 16.30 4.55 -10.60
N GLU A 165 16.79 5.57 -9.91
CA GLU A 165 17.36 6.77 -10.55
C GLU A 165 18.51 6.39 -11.51
N ARG A 166 19.37 5.46 -11.12
CA ARG A 166 20.45 4.98 -11.98
C ARG A 166 19.93 4.21 -13.19
N LEU A 167 18.92 3.35 -12.99
CA LEU A 167 18.31 2.62 -14.09
C LEU A 167 17.64 3.57 -15.09
N ASP A 168 16.90 4.56 -14.61
CA ASP A 168 16.27 5.56 -15.46
C ASP A 168 17.33 6.33 -16.28
N SER A 169 18.43 6.75 -15.64
CA SER A 169 19.51 7.47 -16.33
C SER A 169 20.21 6.63 -17.40
N ILE A 170 20.25 5.31 -17.24
CA ILE A 170 20.76 4.40 -18.27
C ILE A 170 19.78 4.30 -19.43
N THR A 171 18.49 4.13 -19.10
CA THR A 171 17.43 4.00 -20.11
C THR A 171 17.34 5.26 -20.99
N GLU A 172 17.51 6.44 -20.41
CA GLU A 172 17.47 7.72 -21.14
C GLU A 172 18.63 7.89 -22.13
N ARG A 173 19.72 7.12 -21.96
CA ARG A 173 20.92 7.18 -22.83
C ARG A 173 20.89 6.15 -23.97
N LEU A 174 19.88 5.26 -23.99
CA LEU A 174 19.72 4.24 -25.03
C LEU A 174 18.76 4.68 -26.13
#